data_a7a94c2193e5a468eb83276205a57d28
#
_entry.id   a7a94c2193e5a468eb83276205a57d28
#
_cell.length_a   1.000
_cell.length_b   1.000
_cell.length_c   1.000
_cell.angle_alpha   90.00
_cell.angle_beta   90.00
_cell.angle_gamma   90.00
#
_symmetry.space_group_name_H-M   'P 1'
#
loop_
_entity.id
_entity.type
_entity.pdbx_description
1 polymer ?
#
loop_
_entity_poly.entity_id
_entity_poly.type
_entity_poly.pdbx_seq_one_letter_code
_entity_poly.pdbx_strand_id
1 'polypeptide(L)'
;MRTIVSGKRSLLIPFLIIIIALTVLTALPLSARQSKSAKPAASAQTASARNAQAASPGAKSDPSQVGSWTAPVNLGVITIHAALLHTGKILAWWYPQGTNVNSPAKLYDTVTGKTKDVTVPFPGDFFCSGHTILADGRVLVTGGLLGNPHPGVPDDGITATAIFDPGSETWSQGTPMNLARWYPTDVELPSGQTLTLTGKNEHAVIDLPMEQYDPATEVWTLLPSSANIPQQSSDTYLKMKLLTNGKVFMAGSNADTYTFDPATNRWTLTATMNFGNRYHGAAVILPGLTKVFTAGGTANHAGGGATATAEVIDLAAPAPQWSFVSPMHIPRYNSNLVILADGTLLEVGGAQTERYGTPVLIPELYDPSTDTWTEMMTQTDSRPYHSTALLLPDGTVWSAGSDDPTKKIAGHSYEIFSPPYLSKGARPTITSAPSAITYNQKFTVTTPDAASVTKVALVRPGSTTHDNDFDQRYVVLDVRHGTGKLSVTAPPSANYAPPGCTCSCW
;
A
#
# COMPACT_ATOMS: atom_id res chain seq x y z
N MET A 1 -32.89 -39.38 -7.49
CA MET A 1 -31.61 -39.26 -8.20
C MET A 1 -31.42 -37.80 -8.54
N ARG A 2 -30.63 -37.07 -7.76
CA ARG A 2 -30.24 -35.68 -8.06
C ARG A 2 -28.74 -35.70 -8.39
N THR A 3 -28.43 -35.43 -9.62
CA THR A 3 -27.08 -35.33 -10.13
C THR A 3 -26.44 -34.04 -9.62
N ILE A 4 -25.38 -34.14 -8.83
CA ILE A 4 -24.55 -33.01 -8.40
C ILE A 4 -23.57 -32.73 -9.53
N VAL A 5 -23.75 -31.64 -10.24
CA VAL A 5 -22.78 -31.13 -11.22
C VAL A 5 -21.79 -30.29 -10.42
N SER A 6 -20.58 -30.82 -10.23
CA SER A 6 -19.41 -30.09 -9.71
C SER A 6 -18.93 -29.09 -10.77
N GLY A 7 -19.42 -27.85 -10.69
CA GLY A 7 -18.92 -26.77 -11.51
C GLY A 7 -17.55 -26.32 -11.04
N LYS A 8 -16.50 -26.56 -11.83
CA LYS A 8 -15.20 -25.88 -11.69
C LYS A 8 -15.44 -24.39 -11.91
N ARG A 9 -15.41 -23.61 -10.83
CA ARG A 9 -15.43 -22.15 -10.93
C ARG A 9 -14.09 -21.68 -11.48
N SER A 10 -14.06 -21.36 -12.78
CA SER A 10 -12.97 -20.56 -13.37
C SER A 10 -13.18 -19.13 -12.86
N LEU A 11 -12.37 -18.69 -11.89
CA LEU A 11 -12.31 -17.28 -11.55
C LEU A 11 -11.56 -16.58 -12.68
N LEU A 12 -12.29 -15.80 -13.46
CA LEU A 12 -11.72 -14.88 -14.44
C LEU A 12 -11.04 -13.76 -13.65
N ILE A 13 -9.72 -13.62 -13.80
CA ILE A 13 -8.96 -12.47 -13.31
C ILE A 13 -8.89 -11.49 -14.47
N PRO A 14 -9.69 -10.43 -14.49
CA PRO A 14 -9.54 -9.41 -15.53
C PRO A 14 -8.33 -8.54 -15.21
N PHE A 15 -7.44 -8.40 -16.17
CA PHE A 15 -6.26 -7.54 -16.24
C PHE A 15 -5.07 -7.86 -15.30
N LEU A 16 -3.94 -8.02 -15.93
CA LEU A 16 -2.66 -8.44 -15.39
C LEU A 16 -1.67 -7.27 -15.42
N ILE A 17 -1.06 -6.85 -14.28
CA ILE A 17 0.17 -6.04 -14.30
C ILE A 17 1.35 -6.99 -14.43
N ILE A 18 2.03 -6.96 -15.58
CA ILE A 18 3.32 -7.64 -15.77
C ILE A 18 4.40 -6.57 -15.81
N ILE A 19 5.27 -6.57 -14.79
CA ILE A 19 6.43 -5.70 -14.73
C ILE A 19 7.63 -6.51 -15.18
N ILE A 20 8.34 -5.99 -16.18
CA ILE A 20 9.59 -6.55 -16.69
C ILE A 20 10.71 -5.61 -16.26
N ALA A 21 11.57 -6.07 -15.35
CA ALA A 21 12.74 -5.31 -14.91
C ALA A 21 13.99 -5.78 -15.66
N LEU A 22 14.76 -4.82 -16.16
CA LEU A 22 16.07 -5.05 -16.77
C LEU A 22 17.14 -4.69 -15.73
N THR A 23 17.90 -5.67 -15.24
CA THR A 23 19.10 -5.42 -14.45
C THR A 23 20.33 -5.58 -15.34
N VAL A 24 21.06 -4.49 -15.56
CA VAL A 24 22.37 -4.54 -16.19
C VAL A 24 23.40 -4.94 -15.13
N LEU A 25 23.86 -6.17 -15.18
CA LEU A 25 24.95 -6.65 -14.32
C LEU A 25 26.29 -6.15 -14.90
N THR A 26 26.91 -5.16 -14.24
CA THR A 26 28.35 -4.89 -14.42
C THR A 26 29.10 -5.73 -13.42
N ALA A 27 29.81 -6.74 -13.91
CA ALA A 27 30.69 -7.58 -13.10
C ALA A 27 31.91 -6.81 -12.64
N LEU A 28 32.11 -6.65 -11.33
CA LEU A 28 33.38 -6.27 -10.73
C LEU A 28 34.00 -7.48 -10.03
N PRO A 29 35.34 -7.64 -10.04
CA PRO A 29 36.01 -8.84 -9.57
C PRO A 29 35.99 -8.96 -8.03
N LEU A 30 35.69 -10.16 -7.53
CA LEU A 30 35.83 -10.54 -6.13
C LEU A 30 37.29 -10.50 -5.68
N SER A 31 37.59 -9.71 -4.65
CA SER A 31 38.78 -9.92 -3.82
C SER A 31 38.35 -10.45 -2.44
N ALA A 32 38.76 -11.65 -2.13
CA ALA A 32 38.52 -12.31 -0.84
C ALA A 32 39.23 -11.57 0.29
N ARG A 33 38.56 -11.23 1.36
CA ARG A 33 39.13 -10.88 2.66
C ARG A 33 38.46 -11.63 3.80
N GLN A 34 39.32 -12.23 4.60
CA GLN A 34 39.01 -13.10 5.74
C GLN A 34 38.24 -12.40 6.88
N SER A 35 37.39 -13.17 7.51
CA SER A 35 36.62 -12.83 8.72
C SER A 35 37.51 -12.65 9.95
N LYS A 36 37.26 -11.60 10.73
CA LYS A 36 37.54 -11.54 12.18
C LYS A 36 36.25 -11.19 12.90
N SER A 37 35.86 -12.06 13.79
CA SER A 37 34.74 -11.87 14.71
C SER A 37 35.02 -10.74 15.71
N ALA A 38 34.09 -9.81 15.85
CA ALA A 38 34.05 -8.85 16.95
C ALA A 38 32.65 -8.79 17.54
N LYS A 39 32.61 -8.85 18.88
CA LYS A 39 31.48 -8.83 19.80
C LYS A 39 30.77 -7.47 19.73
N PRO A 40 29.43 -7.37 19.81
CA PRO A 40 28.73 -6.08 19.73
C PRO A 40 28.81 -5.35 21.07
N ALA A 41 29.27 -4.10 21.03
CA ALA A 41 29.09 -3.14 22.10
C ALA A 41 27.85 -2.28 21.74
N ALA A 42 26.85 -2.30 22.64
CA ALA A 42 25.71 -1.40 22.56
C ALA A 42 26.17 0.03 22.85
N SER A 43 26.11 0.90 21.84
CA SER A 43 26.14 2.35 22.05
C SER A 43 24.95 2.97 21.33
N ALA A 44 24.01 3.50 22.11
CA ALA A 44 22.96 4.37 21.59
C ALA A 44 23.62 5.63 21.01
N GLN A 45 23.74 5.68 19.69
CA GLN A 45 24.11 6.92 19.01
C GLN A 45 22.85 7.75 18.82
N THR A 46 22.74 8.83 19.58
CA THR A 46 21.86 9.96 19.31
C THR A 46 22.24 10.54 17.95
N ALA A 47 21.38 10.28 16.94
CA ALA A 47 21.50 10.93 15.64
C ALA A 47 21.26 12.43 15.82
N SER A 48 22.32 13.22 15.66
CA SER A 48 22.26 14.68 15.61
C SER A 48 21.36 15.08 14.43
N ALA A 49 20.27 15.81 14.74
CA ALA A 49 19.38 16.39 13.73
C ALA A 49 20.18 17.25 12.77
N ARG A 50 20.39 16.78 11.54
CA ARG A 50 20.83 17.64 10.44
C ARG A 50 19.65 18.51 10.04
N ASN A 51 19.76 19.81 10.30
CA ASN A 51 18.85 20.78 9.72
C ASN A 51 18.80 20.58 8.21
N ALA A 52 17.60 20.37 7.66
CA ALA A 52 17.35 20.28 6.23
C ALA A 52 17.78 21.59 5.57
N GLN A 53 19.02 21.61 5.09
CA GLN A 53 19.54 22.71 4.28
C GLN A 53 18.96 22.49 2.89
N ALA A 54 18.14 23.44 2.42
CA ALA A 54 17.62 23.45 1.08
C ALA A 54 18.79 23.23 0.09
N ALA A 55 18.65 22.20 -0.75
CA ALA A 55 19.63 21.93 -1.80
C ALA A 55 19.79 23.19 -2.65
N SER A 56 21.03 23.63 -2.86
CA SER A 56 21.35 24.78 -3.70
C SER A 56 20.78 24.58 -5.11
N PRO A 57 20.04 25.56 -5.69
CA PRO A 57 19.56 25.46 -7.06
C PRO A 57 20.74 25.61 -8.01
N GLY A 58 21.30 24.48 -8.50
CA GLY A 58 22.44 24.57 -9.41
C GLY A 58 23.00 23.29 -9.98
N ALA A 59 22.90 22.17 -9.33
CA ALA A 59 23.29 20.88 -9.93
C ALA A 59 22.07 20.27 -10.64
N LYS A 60 22.12 20.13 -11.96
CA LYS A 60 21.19 19.25 -12.71
C LYS A 60 21.46 17.83 -12.18
N SER A 61 20.62 17.38 -11.24
CA SER A 61 20.67 16.01 -10.75
C SER A 61 20.29 15.09 -11.91
N ASP A 62 21.08 14.03 -12.11
CA ASP A 62 20.85 13.06 -13.16
C ASP A 62 19.59 12.22 -12.83
N PRO A 63 18.51 12.28 -13.63
CA PRO A 63 17.28 11.50 -13.38
C PRO A 63 17.54 9.98 -13.31
N SER A 64 18.62 9.48 -13.92
CA SER A 64 19.00 8.06 -13.84
C SER A 64 19.55 7.65 -12.47
N GLN A 65 19.84 8.61 -11.58
CA GLN A 65 20.32 8.38 -10.23
C GLN A 65 19.26 8.72 -9.17
N VAL A 66 18.54 9.84 -9.33
CA VAL A 66 17.65 10.37 -8.30
C VAL A 66 16.19 10.50 -8.75
N GLY A 67 15.87 10.09 -9.98
CA GLY A 67 14.55 10.26 -10.56
C GLY A 67 14.22 11.73 -10.88
N SER A 68 12.94 11.99 -11.16
CA SER A 68 12.45 13.34 -11.45
C SER A 68 10.97 13.48 -11.08
N TRP A 69 10.52 14.73 -10.82
CA TRP A 69 9.14 15.05 -10.54
C TRP A 69 8.53 15.91 -11.65
N THR A 70 7.23 15.73 -11.88
CA THR A 70 6.43 16.75 -12.59
C THR A 70 6.23 17.97 -11.70
N ALA A 71 5.82 19.09 -12.28
CA ALA A 71 5.27 20.20 -11.50
C ALA A 71 3.95 19.75 -10.82
N PRO A 72 3.60 20.35 -9.66
CA PRO A 72 2.31 20.11 -9.01
C PRO A 72 1.13 20.46 -9.92
N VAL A 73 0.11 19.61 -9.96
CA VAL A 73 -1.12 19.80 -10.72
C VAL A 73 -2.31 19.78 -9.77
N ASN A 74 -3.21 20.75 -9.87
CA ASN A 74 -4.41 20.82 -9.04
C ASN A 74 -5.43 19.74 -9.48
N LEU A 75 -5.77 18.82 -8.58
CA LEU A 75 -6.79 17.79 -8.77
C LEU A 75 -8.20 18.29 -8.43
N GLY A 76 -8.31 19.32 -7.60
CA GLY A 76 -9.57 19.88 -7.13
C GLY A 76 -10.24 19.15 -5.97
N VAL A 77 -9.61 18.10 -5.43
CA VAL A 77 -9.96 17.40 -4.17
C VAL A 77 -8.70 17.12 -3.38
N ILE A 78 -8.82 17.05 -2.06
CA ILE A 78 -7.74 16.53 -1.21
C ILE A 78 -7.79 15.01 -1.29
N THR A 79 -6.69 14.39 -1.67
CA THR A 79 -6.65 12.94 -1.82
C THR A 79 -6.26 12.29 -0.50
N ILE A 80 -7.24 12.17 0.40
CA ILE A 80 -7.08 11.45 1.67
C ILE A 80 -7.11 9.94 1.43
N HIS A 81 -7.93 9.53 0.47
CA HIS A 81 -8.08 8.16 0.02
C HIS A 81 -7.82 8.07 -1.48
N ALA A 82 -7.11 7.04 -1.91
CA ALA A 82 -6.86 6.78 -3.32
C ALA A 82 -6.81 5.28 -3.61
N ALA A 83 -7.45 4.85 -4.69
CA ALA A 83 -7.35 3.50 -5.22
C ALA A 83 -7.02 3.52 -6.71
N LEU A 84 -6.00 2.77 -7.13
CA LEU A 84 -5.69 2.58 -8.53
C LEU A 84 -6.59 1.46 -9.09
N LEU A 85 -7.46 1.85 -10.02
CA LEU A 85 -8.45 0.95 -10.62
C LEU A 85 -7.83 0.13 -11.77
N HIS A 86 -8.42 -1.02 -12.07
CA HIS A 86 -8.03 -1.85 -13.21
C HIS A 86 -8.19 -1.15 -14.57
N THR A 87 -8.96 -0.07 -14.62
CA THR A 87 -9.12 0.77 -15.81
C THR A 87 -7.95 1.72 -16.04
N GLY A 88 -6.93 1.72 -15.15
CA GLY A 88 -5.82 2.65 -15.18
C GLY A 88 -6.15 4.04 -14.62
N LYS A 89 -7.35 4.23 -14.08
CA LYS A 89 -7.75 5.48 -13.41
C LYS A 89 -7.51 5.40 -11.91
N ILE A 90 -7.35 6.56 -11.27
CA ILE A 90 -7.30 6.68 -9.82
C ILE A 90 -8.64 7.19 -9.33
N LEU A 91 -9.28 6.48 -8.40
CA LEU A 91 -10.40 6.96 -7.62
C LEU A 91 -9.84 7.66 -6.39
N ALA A 92 -10.16 8.95 -6.20
CA ALA A 92 -9.74 9.76 -5.06
C ALA A 92 -10.95 10.38 -4.36
N TRP A 93 -10.96 10.37 -3.01
CA TRP A 93 -12.06 10.97 -2.24
C TRP A 93 -11.61 11.53 -0.89
N TRP A 94 -12.47 12.37 -0.30
CA TRP A 94 -12.24 13.02 0.97
C TRP A 94 -13.56 13.31 1.70
N TYR A 95 -13.52 14.08 2.79
CA TYR A 95 -14.69 14.42 3.59
C TYR A 95 -15.60 15.47 2.93
N PRO A 96 -16.93 15.45 3.24
CA PRO A 96 -17.88 16.47 2.77
C PRO A 96 -17.46 17.88 3.20
N GLN A 97 -17.84 18.87 2.40
CA GLN A 97 -17.50 20.29 2.63
C GLN A 97 -18.75 21.14 2.90
N GLY A 98 -18.67 22.02 3.88
CA GLY A 98 -19.74 22.94 4.22
C GLY A 98 -21.00 22.23 4.70
N THR A 99 -22.13 22.43 4.03
CA THR A 99 -23.43 21.77 4.33
C THR A 99 -23.68 20.51 3.54
N ASN A 100 -22.72 20.08 2.70
CA ASN A 100 -22.82 18.81 1.99
C ASN A 100 -22.74 17.64 2.96
N VAL A 101 -23.44 16.56 2.64
CA VAL A 101 -23.46 15.30 3.40
C VAL A 101 -22.85 14.15 2.60
N ASN A 102 -22.42 14.41 1.38
CA ASN A 102 -21.89 13.43 0.44
C ASN A 102 -20.38 13.63 0.29
N SER A 103 -19.60 12.58 0.39
CA SER A 103 -18.16 12.61 0.18
C SER A 103 -17.83 12.98 -1.27
N PRO A 104 -17.10 14.06 -1.53
CA PRO A 104 -16.62 14.38 -2.87
C PRO A 104 -15.61 13.34 -3.35
N ALA A 105 -15.72 12.96 -4.61
CA ALA A 105 -14.79 12.02 -5.22
C ALA A 105 -14.50 12.39 -6.68
N LYS A 106 -13.29 12.08 -7.13
CA LYS A 106 -12.85 12.26 -8.52
C LYS A 106 -12.21 11.00 -9.07
N LEU A 107 -12.42 10.79 -10.36
CA LEU A 107 -11.57 9.92 -11.17
C LEU A 107 -10.49 10.77 -11.84
N TYR A 108 -9.26 10.29 -11.78
CA TYR A 108 -8.13 10.80 -12.53
C TYR A 108 -7.66 9.73 -13.52
N ASP A 109 -7.64 10.05 -14.79
CA ASP A 109 -7.15 9.17 -15.87
C ASP A 109 -5.63 9.35 -16.00
N THR A 110 -4.86 8.31 -15.68
CA THR A 110 -3.39 8.37 -15.64
C THR A 110 -2.74 8.52 -17.01
N VAL A 111 -3.47 8.22 -18.09
CA VAL A 111 -2.96 8.33 -19.47
C VAL A 111 -3.24 9.72 -20.04
N THR A 112 -4.46 10.22 -19.85
CA THR A 112 -4.89 11.49 -20.48
C THR A 112 -4.74 12.70 -19.57
N GLY A 113 -4.51 12.50 -18.25
CA GLY A 113 -4.49 13.53 -17.23
C GLY A 113 -5.85 14.17 -16.95
N LYS A 114 -6.93 13.65 -17.54
CA LYS A 114 -8.28 14.18 -17.33
C LYS A 114 -8.88 13.73 -16.02
N THR A 115 -9.73 14.59 -15.46
CA THR A 115 -10.51 14.30 -14.25
C THR A 115 -12.00 14.27 -14.55
N LYS A 116 -12.75 13.47 -13.76
CA LYS A 116 -14.21 13.40 -13.77
C LYS A 116 -14.72 13.40 -12.33
N ASP A 117 -15.72 14.25 -12.04
CA ASP A 117 -16.40 14.21 -10.76
C ASP A 117 -17.29 12.98 -10.65
N VAL A 118 -17.09 12.22 -9.57
CA VAL A 118 -17.86 11.02 -9.22
C VAL A 118 -18.25 11.05 -7.74
N THR A 119 -18.67 12.22 -7.27
CA THR A 119 -19.13 12.41 -5.88
C THR A 119 -20.14 11.32 -5.49
N VAL A 120 -20.01 10.79 -4.27
CA VAL A 120 -20.91 9.77 -3.74
C VAL A 120 -22.36 10.29 -3.77
N PRO A 121 -23.30 9.63 -4.45
CA PRO A 121 -24.62 10.20 -4.72
C PRO A 121 -25.65 10.03 -3.58
N PHE A 122 -25.23 9.49 -2.43
CA PHE A 122 -26.05 9.26 -1.24
C PHE A 122 -25.33 9.78 0.02
N PRO A 123 -26.07 10.10 1.10
CA PRO A 123 -25.46 10.59 2.33
C PRO A 123 -24.48 9.59 2.92
N GLY A 124 -23.31 10.10 3.28
CA GLY A 124 -22.24 9.33 3.93
C GLY A 124 -20.95 10.12 3.95
N ASP A 125 -20.38 10.26 5.13
CA ASP A 125 -19.04 10.83 5.29
C ASP A 125 -18.04 9.67 5.34
N PHE A 126 -17.49 9.32 4.18
CA PHE A 126 -16.48 8.28 4.02
C PHE A 126 -15.05 8.77 4.33
N PHE A 127 -14.95 9.79 5.17
CA PHE A 127 -13.69 10.27 5.69
C PHE A 127 -13.07 9.27 6.66
N CYS A 128 -11.81 8.98 6.45
CA CYS A 128 -11.08 7.97 7.21
C CYS A 128 -11.77 6.60 7.25
N SER A 129 -12.39 6.22 6.12
CA SER A 129 -12.94 4.89 5.86
C SER A 129 -11.83 3.86 5.60
N GLY A 130 -12.14 2.57 5.75
CA GLY A 130 -11.39 1.50 5.12
C GLY A 130 -11.77 1.36 3.65
N HIS A 131 -10.94 0.73 2.86
CA HIS A 131 -11.26 0.41 1.48
C HIS A 131 -10.36 -0.68 0.90
N THR A 132 -10.89 -1.47 -0.01
CA THR A 132 -10.12 -2.49 -0.73
C THR A 132 -10.71 -2.75 -2.12
N ILE A 133 -9.88 -3.25 -3.02
CA ILE A 133 -10.31 -3.66 -4.37
C ILE A 133 -10.81 -5.09 -4.29
N LEU A 134 -12.09 -5.30 -4.59
CA LEU A 134 -12.73 -6.62 -4.59
C LEU A 134 -12.25 -7.50 -5.77
N ALA A 135 -12.51 -8.79 -5.69
CA ALA A 135 -12.15 -9.77 -6.70
C ALA A 135 -12.70 -9.48 -8.11
N ASP A 136 -13.80 -8.76 -8.21
CA ASP A 136 -14.41 -8.33 -9.48
C ASP A 136 -13.93 -6.95 -9.97
N GLY A 137 -13.05 -6.30 -9.21
CA GLY A 137 -12.45 -5.00 -9.51
C GLY A 137 -13.23 -3.79 -9.02
N ARG A 138 -14.40 -3.99 -8.40
CA ARG A 138 -15.09 -2.91 -7.67
C ARG A 138 -14.26 -2.50 -6.46
N VAL A 139 -14.46 -1.27 -5.98
CA VAL A 139 -13.85 -0.78 -4.73
C VAL A 139 -14.91 -0.79 -3.63
N LEU A 140 -14.68 -1.58 -2.59
CA LEU A 140 -15.46 -1.55 -1.36
C LEU A 140 -14.89 -0.45 -0.45
N VAL A 141 -15.76 0.40 0.09
CA VAL A 141 -15.43 1.42 1.10
C VAL A 141 -16.25 1.14 2.35
N THR A 142 -15.59 1.10 3.51
CA THR A 142 -16.18 0.64 4.77
C THR A 142 -16.07 1.69 5.86
N GLY A 143 -17.19 1.97 6.54
CA GLY A 143 -17.23 2.94 7.62
C GLY A 143 -16.96 4.37 7.18
N GLY A 144 -16.53 5.19 8.11
CA GLY A 144 -16.33 6.61 7.95
C GLY A 144 -16.74 7.36 9.21
N LEU A 145 -16.89 8.68 9.13
CA LEU A 145 -17.17 9.54 10.27
C LEU A 145 -18.66 9.87 10.40
N LEU A 146 -19.20 9.82 11.61
CA LEU A 146 -20.53 10.35 11.92
C LEU A 146 -20.42 11.87 12.13
N GLY A 147 -20.87 12.63 11.15
CA GLY A 147 -20.87 14.08 11.22
C GLY A 147 -19.71 14.73 10.49
N ASN A 148 -19.69 16.06 10.48
CA ASN A 148 -18.64 16.83 9.80
C ASN A 148 -17.38 16.87 10.69
N PRO A 149 -16.16 16.72 10.18
CA PRO A 149 -14.91 16.78 10.94
C PRO A 149 -14.60 18.20 11.44
N HIS A 150 -15.48 18.74 12.29
CA HIS A 150 -15.31 20.05 12.93
C HIS A 150 -15.00 19.91 14.41
N PRO A 151 -14.25 20.84 15.01
CA PRO A 151 -13.98 20.84 16.43
C PRO A 151 -15.26 20.72 17.26
N GLY A 152 -15.35 19.70 18.11
CA GLY A 152 -16.48 19.46 19.02
C GLY A 152 -17.51 18.41 18.56
N VAL A 153 -17.34 17.80 17.38
CA VAL A 153 -18.09 16.60 16.99
C VAL A 153 -17.33 15.37 17.51
N PRO A 154 -18.01 14.39 18.12
CA PRO A 154 -17.36 13.13 18.51
C PRO A 154 -16.74 12.43 17.30
N ASP A 155 -15.59 11.80 17.51
CA ASP A 155 -14.89 10.98 16.52
C ASP A 155 -15.58 9.61 16.34
N ASP A 156 -16.87 9.61 16.03
CA ASP A 156 -17.74 8.43 16.03
C ASP A 156 -17.77 7.78 14.65
N GLY A 157 -17.70 6.45 14.63
CA GLY A 157 -17.78 5.66 13.40
C GLY A 157 -19.20 5.47 12.89
N ILE A 158 -19.32 5.07 11.61
CA ILE A 158 -20.57 4.69 10.96
C ILE A 158 -20.53 3.26 10.45
N THR A 159 -21.71 2.65 10.27
CA THR A 159 -21.86 1.31 9.66
C THR A 159 -21.94 1.35 8.14
N ALA A 160 -22.01 2.54 7.55
CA ALA A 160 -22.21 2.71 6.11
C ALA A 160 -21.10 2.05 5.29
N THR A 161 -21.48 1.53 4.12
CA THR A 161 -20.56 1.07 3.09
C THR A 161 -20.95 1.63 1.73
N ALA A 162 -19.95 1.79 0.87
CA ALA A 162 -20.15 2.20 -0.51
C ALA A 162 -19.35 1.30 -1.43
N ILE A 163 -19.86 1.07 -2.63
CA ILE A 163 -19.19 0.27 -3.66
C ILE A 163 -19.06 1.13 -4.91
N PHE A 164 -17.83 1.31 -5.39
CA PHE A 164 -17.57 1.97 -6.67
C PHE A 164 -17.31 0.92 -7.75
N ASP A 165 -18.05 1.01 -8.86
CA ASP A 165 -17.85 0.17 -10.04
C ASP A 165 -17.02 0.94 -11.08
N PRO A 166 -15.77 0.53 -11.36
CA PRO A 166 -14.93 1.17 -12.36
C PRO A 166 -15.42 1.01 -13.81
N GLY A 167 -16.24 0.02 -14.10
CA GLY A 167 -16.79 -0.23 -15.43
C GLY A 167 -17.87 0.78 -15.80
N SER A 168 -18.79 1.04 -14.90
CA SER A 168 -19.84 2.05 -15.07
C SER A 168 -19.43 3.44 -14.56
N GLU A 169 -18.35 3.53 -13.77
CA GLU A 169 -17.89 4.72 -13.05
C GLU A 169 -18.99 5.31 -12.13
N THR A 170 -19.68 4.43 -11.42
CA THR A 170 -20.79 4.80 -10.52
C THR A 170 -20.63 4.19 -9.14
N TRP A 171 -21.22 4.87 -8.16
CA TRP A 171 -21.35 4.37 -6.79
C TRP A 171 -22.69 3.68 -6.58
N SER A 172 -22.70 2.63 -5.77
CA SER A 172 -23.86 2.05 -5.14
C SER A 172 -23.67 2.01 -3.62
N GLN A 173 -24.77 2.16 -2.89
CA GLN A 173 -24.77 1.95 -1.45
C GLN A 173 -24.68 0.44 -1.18
N GLY A 174 -23.69 0.03 -0.37
CA GLY A 174 -23.55 -1.36 0.04
C GLY A 174 -24.41 -1.70 1.26
N THR A 175 -24.49 -2.99 1.59
CA THR A 175 -25.12 -3.46 2.83
C THR A 175 -24.33 -2.91 4.03
N PRO A 176 -24.96 -2.29 5.02
CA PRO A 176 -24.27 -1.79 6.20
C PRO A 176 -23.52 -2.89 6.96
N MET A 177 -22.38 -2.57 7.56
CA MET A 177 -21.66 -3.41 8.51
C MET A 177 -22.52 -3.65 9.77
N ASN A 178 -22.20 -4.69 10.54
CA ASN A 178 -22.82 -4.91 11.84
C ASN A 178 -22.33 -3.90 12.90
N LEU A 179 -21.08 -3.39 12.76
CA LEU A 179 -20.44 -2.48 13.69
C LEU A 179 -20.04 -1.20 12.99
N ALA A 180 -20.22 -0.07 13.69
CA ALA A 180 -19.76 1.22 13.21
C ALA A 180 -18.23 1.31 13.30
N ARG A 181 -17.58 1.91 12.30
CA ARG A 181 -16.10 2.02 12.25
C ARG A 181 -15.65 3.34 11.64
N TRP A 182 -14.74 4.00 12.33
CA TRP A 182 -13.95 5.11 11.81
C TRP A 182 -12.47 4.75 11.93
N TYR A 183 -11.70 4.84 10.86
CA TYR A 183 -10.34 4.29 10.71
C TYR A 183 -10.27 2.74 10.74
N PRO A 184 -11.15 1.99 10.07
CA PRO A 184 -10.99 0.54 9.97
C PRO A 184 -9.88 0.15 9.00
N THR A 185 -9.46 -1.10 9.08
CA THR A 185 -8.57 -1.74 8.11
C THR A 185 -9.30 -2.83 7.36
N ASP A 186 -9.16 -2.86 6.05
CA ASP A 186 -9.68 -3.91 5.18
C ASP A 186 -8.55 -4.79 4.64
N VAL A 187 -8.80 -6.09 4.55
CA VAL A 187 -7.86 -7.08 4.01
C VAL A 187 -8.61 -8.08 3.14
N GLU A 188 -8.26 -8.18 1.87
CA GLU A 188 -8.79 -9.25 1.03
C GLU A 188 -8.17 -10.61 1.41
N LEU A 189 -9.04 -11.61 1.59
CA LEU A 189 -8.67 -12.98 1.88
C LEU A 189 -8.54 -13.81 0.58
N PRO A 190 -7.86 -14.98 0.63
CA PRO A 190 -7.75 -15.87 -0.52
C PRO A 190 -9.09 -16.37 -1.08
N SER A 191 -10.15 -16.32 -0.27
CA SER A 191 -11.52 -16.63 -0.69
C SER A 191 -12.15 -15.57 -1.59
N GLY A 192 -11.57 -14.37 -1.68
CA GLY A 192 -12.17 -13.18 -2.28
C GLY A 192 -13.11 -12.41 -1.33
N GLN A 193 -13.22 -12.85 -0.08
CA GLN A 193 -13.95 -12.13 0.97
C GLN A 193 -13.04 -11.08 1.58
N THR A 194 -13.63 -10.00 2.11
CA THR A 194 -12.90 -8.94 2.81
C THR A 194 -13.06 -9.09 4.31
N LEU A 195 -11.94 -9.10 5.02
CA LEU A 195 -11.90 -9.02 6.48
C LEU A 195 -11.79 -7.54 6.86
N THR A 196 -12.74 -7.04 7.67
CA THR A 196 -12.75 -5.67 8.20
C THR A 196 -12.58 -5.70 9.70
N LEU A 197 -11.65 -4.92 10.20
CA LEU A 197 -11.25 -4.94 11.60
C LEU A 197 -10.87 -3.55 12.11
N THR A 198 -10.87 -3.38 13.44
CA THR A 198 -10.51 -2.14 14.14
C THR A 198 -11.41 -0.95 13.78
N GLY A 199 -10.94 0.24 14.09
CA GLY A 199 -11.66 1.49 13.93
C GLY A 199 -12.42 1.87 15.21
N LYS A 200 -12.75 3.15 15.34
CA LYS A 200 -13.57 3.66 16.43
C LYS A 200 -15.06 3.47 16.09
N ASN A 201 -15.82 3.00 17.05
CA ASN A 201 -17.26 2.82 16.93
C ASN A 201 -18.06 4.13 17.13
N GLU A 202 -19.38 4.04 17.25
CA GLU A 202 -20.32 5.16 17.52
C GLU A 202 -20.15 5.81 18.91
N HIS A 203 -19.15 5.39 19.66
CA HIS A 203 -18.79 5.94 20.98
C HIS A 203 -17.31 6.33 21.07
N ALA A 204 -16.65 6.50 19.92
CA ALA A 204 -15.22 6.83 19.80
C ALA A 204 -14.27 5.79 20.47
N VAL A 205 -14.73 4.55 20.67
CA VAL A 205 -13.97 3.44 21.25
C VAL A 205 -13.52 2.51 20.15
N ILE A 206 -12.26 2.04 20.23
CA ILE A 206 -11.74 1.07 19.24
C ILE A 206 -12.45 -0.26 19.38
N ASP A 207 -13.05 -0.73 18.29
CA ASP A 207 -13.71 -2.02 18.22
C ASP A 207 -12.71 -3.16 18.06
N LEU A 208 -12.83 -4.17 18.92
CA LEU A 208 -12.04 -5.40 18.85
C LEU A 208 -12.68 -6.48 17.98
N PRO A 209 -14.03 -6.63 17.89
CA PRO A 209 -14.65 -7.60 17.01
C PRO A 209 -14.34 -7.32 15.54
N MET A 210 -14.24 -8.40 14.76
CA MET A 210 -13.96 -8.36 13.33
C MET A 210 -15.16 -8.85 12.54
N GLU A 211 -15.30 -8.36 11.31
CA GLU A 211 -16.37 -8.74 10.38
C GLU A 211 -15.79 -9.18 9.05
N GLN A 212 -16.54 -10.01 8.36
CA GLN A 212 -16.17 -10.51 7.04
C GLN A 212 -17.28 -10.21 6.04
N TYR A 213 -16.93 -9.55 4.94
CA TYR A 213 -17.82 -9.26 3.82
C TYR A 213 -17.67 -10.31 2.73
N ASP A 214 -18.77 -10.86 2.27
CA ASP A 214 -18.81 -11.74 1.09
C ASP A 214 -19.33 -10.93 -0.13
N PRO A 215 -18.49 -10.61 -1.11
CA PRO A 215 -18.91 -9.82 -2.26
C PRO A 215 -19.86 -10.55 -3.22
N ALA A 216 -20.01 -11.87 -3.11
CA ALA A 216 -20.94 -12.64 -3.93
C ALA A 216 -22.39 -12.58 -3.41
N THR A 217 -22.58 -12.40 -2.12
CA THR A 217 -23.88 -12.31 -1.45
C THR A 217 -24.16 -10.93 -0.88
N GLU A 218 -23.14 -10.07 -0.84
CA GLU A 218 -23.15 -8.74 -0.22
C GLU A 218 -23.55 -8.76 1.27
N VAL A 219 -23.17 -9.84 1.98
CA VAL A 219 -23.51 -10.05 3.39
C VAL A 219 -22.29 -9.84 4.28
N TRP A 220 -22.50 -9.12 5.37
CA TRP A 220 -21.54 -8.99 6.47
C TRP A 220 -21.80 -10.05 7.54
N THR A 221 -20.74 -10.73 7.97
CA THR A 221 -20.78 -11.72 9.04
C THR A 221 -19.84 -11.30 10.17
N LEU A 222 -20.38 -11.13 11.36
CA LEU A 222 -19.59 -10.89 12.56
C LEU A 222 -18.85 -12.18 12.93
N LEU A 223 -17.54 -12.09 13.13
CA LEU A 223 -16.73 -13.24 13.52
C LEU A 223 -16.89 -13.55 15.02
N PRO A 224 -16.61 -14.81 15.44
CA PRO A 224 -16.71 -15.18 16.85
C PRO A 224 -15.71 -14.40 17.70
N SER A 225 -15.97 -14.24 18.98
CA SER A 225 -15.14 -13.47 19.93
C SER A 225 -13.69 -13.97 20.03
N SER A 226 -13.43 -15.22 19.63
CA SER A 226 -12.05 -15.74 19.51
C SER A 226 -11.21 -15.05 18.42
N ALA A 227 -11.88 -14.36 17.48
CA ALA A 227 -11.27 -13.55 16.44
C ALA A 227 -10.98 -12.10 16.89
N ASN A 228 -11.48 -11.67 18.04
CA ASN A 228 -11.28 -10.30 18.51
C ASN A 228 -9.78 -9.93 18.50
N ILE A 229 -9.48 -8.72 18.04
CA ILE A 229 -8.14 -8.17 18.05
C ILE A 229 -7.58 -8.20 19.48
N PRO A 230 -6.33 -8.63 19.71
CA PRO A 230 -5.71 -8.56 21.00
C PRO A 230 -5.74 -7.13 21.58
N GLN A 231 -6.35 -6.95 22.76
CA GLN A 231 -6.61 -5.62 23.35
C GLN A 231 -5.35 -4.76 23.47
N GLN A 232 -4.22 -5.37 23.83
CA GLN A 232 -2.94 -4.67 23.99
C GLN A 232 -2.34 -4.19 22.66
N SER A 233 -2.84 -4.68 21.53
CA SER A 233 -2.36 -4.31 20.19
C SER A 233 -3.46 -3.66 19.34
N SER A 234 -4.57 -3.26 19.96
CA SER A 234 -5.62 -2.52 19.29
C SER A 234 -5.17 -1.11 18.96
N ASP A 235 -5.41 -0.70 17.72
CA ASP A 235 -5.19 0.65 17.19
C ASP A 235 -6.06 0.84 15.96
N THR A 236 -6.08 2.06 15.41
CA THR A 236 -6.72 2.39 14.14
C THR A 236 -5.77 2.10 12.98
N TYR A 237 -6.31 1.78 11.79
CA TYR A 237 -5.54 1.50 10.57
C TYR A 237 -4.38 0.52 10.77
N LEU A 238 -4.64 -0.61 11.42
CA LEU A 238 -3.64 -1.67 11.61
C LEU A 238 -3.04 -2.12 10.28
N LYS A 239 -1.73 -2.33 10.25
CA LYS A 239 -0.98 -2.72 9.05
C LYS A 239 -1.09 -4.24 8.83
N MET A 240 -2.11 -4.67 8.08
CA MET A 240 -2.42 -6.08 7.86
C MET A 240 -1.83 -6.59 6.54
N LYS A 241 -1.19 -7.76 6.56
CA LYS A 241 -0.56 -8.34 5.36
C LYS A 241 -0.94 -9.83 5.21
N LEU A 242 -1.57 -10.20 4.10
CA LEU A 242 -1.88 -11.59 3.79
C LEU A 242 -0.58 -12.37 3.49
N LEU A 243 -0.42 -13.52 4.12
CA LEU A 243 0.74 -14.41 3.97
C LEU A 243 0.47 -15.54 2.96
N THR A 244 1.53 -16.14 2.44
CA THR A 244 1.46 -17.26 1.47
C THR A 244 0.84 -18.53 2.03
N ASN A 245 0.69 -18.64 3.35
CA ASN A 245 -0.01 -19.73 4.03
C ASN A 245 -1.50 -19.44 4.31
N GLY A 246 -2.04 -18.30 3.82
CA GLY A 246 -3.43 -17.89 3.99
C GLY A 246 -3.75 -17.21 5.32
N LYS A 247 -2.77 -17.07 6.21
CA LYS A 247 -2.90 -16.29 7.44
C LYS A 247 -2.68 -14.80 7.17
N VAL A 248 -3.10 -13.95 8.11
CA VAL A 248 -2.94 -12.50 8.01
C VAL A 248 -2.05 -12.01 9.13
N PHE A 249 -0.97 -11.32 8.79
CA PHE A 249 0.01 -10.78 9.74
C PHE A 249 -0.28 -9.32 10.04
N MET A 250 -0.32 -8.97 11.32
CA MET A 250 -0.45 -7.61 11.84
C MET A 250 0.95 -7.05 12.14
N ALA A 251 1.39 -6.10 11.32
CA ALA A 251 2.74 -5.51 11.35
C ALA A 251 2.81 -4.17 12.11
N GLY A 252 2.06 -4.02 13.19
CA GLY A 252 2.03 -2.78 13.98
C GLY A 252 0.64 -2.11 13.86
N SER A 253 0.40 -1.01 14.52
CA SER A 253 1.20 0.09 15.13
C SER A 253 1.92 -0.23 16.45
N ASN A 254 1.38 -1.15 17.25
CA ASN A 254 2.00 -1.53 18.53
C ASN A 254 3.22 -2.44 18.31
N ALA A 255 4.09 -2.52 19.32
CA ALA A 255 5.33 -3.30 19.26
C ALA A 255 5.07 -4.79 19.03
N ASP A 256 4.08 -5.35 19.72
CA ASP A 256 3.71 -6.75 19.59
C ASP A 256 2.95 -6.98 18.27
N THR A 257 3.47 -7.90 17.47
CA THR A 257 2.92 -8.25 16.16
C THR A 257 2.35 -9.67 16.17
N TYR A 258 1.19 -9.82 15.55
CA TYR A 258 0.39 -11.03 15.65
C TYR A 258 0.08 -11.62 14.27
N THR A 259 -0.16 -12.90 14.24
CA THR A 259 -0.70 -13.60 13.08
C THR A 259 -2.12 -14.07 13.39
N PHE A 260 -3.07 -13.68 12.55
CA PHE A 260 -4.46 -14.15 12.55
C PHE A 260 -4.61 -15.34 11.61
N ASP A 261 -5.26 -16.39 12.06
CA ASP A 261 -5.61 -17.56 11.27
C ASP A 261 -7.13 -17.56 10.98
N PRO A 262 -7.54 -17.21 9.74
CA PRO A 262 -8.95 -17.17 9.38
C PRO A 262 -9.66 -18.53 9.47
N ALA A 263 -8.92 -19.64 9.34
CA ALA A 263 -9.51 -20.98 9.42
C ALA A 263 -9.93 -21.37 10.84
N THR A 264 -9.26 -20.81 11.85
CA THR A 264 -9.52 -21.11 13.27
C THR A 264 -10.09 -19.92 14.04
N ASN A 265 -10.11 -18.74 13.42
CA ASN A 265 -10.50 -17.47 14.06
C ASN A 265 -9.67 -17.17 15.32
N ARG A 266 -8.34 -17.32 15.22
CA ARG A 266 -7.44 -17.13 16.37
C ARG A 266 -6.23 -16.30 16.01
N TRP A 267 -5.80 -15.49 16.98
CA TRP A 267 -4.57 -14.73 16.97
C TRP A 267 -3.44 -15.48 17.69
N THR A 268 -2.24 -15.35 17.18
CA THR A 268 -1.01 -15.84 17.81
C THR A 268 0.01 -14.70 17.83
N LEU A 269 0.59 -14.41 19.02
CA LEU A 269 1.73 -13.50 19.12
C LEU A 269 2.88 -14.09 18.31
N THR A 270 3.40 -13.32 17.36
CA THR A 270 4.45 -13.77 16.44
C THR A 270 5.82 -13.27 16.89
N ALA A 271 5.95 -11.98 17.13
CA ALA A 271 7.19 -11.33 17.56
C ALA A 271 6.90 -9.92 18.07
N THR A 272 7.90 -9.33 18.76
CA THR A 272 7.86 -7.94 19.20
C THR A 272 8.90 -7.12 18.44
N MET A 273 8.52 -5.94 17.90
CA MET A 273 9.43 -5.03 17.19
C MET A 273 10.52 -4.49 18.13
N ASN A 274 11.75 -4.39 17.63
CA ASN A 274 12.89 -3.92 18.43
C ASN A 274 12.82 -2.42 18.74
N PHE A 275 12.25 -1.61 17.83
CA PHE A 275 12.04 -0.18 18.09
C PHE A 275 10.97 0.07 19.15
N GLY A 276 10.05 -0.86 19.32
CA GLY A 276 8.83 -0.67 20.11
C GLY A 276 7.63 -0.29 19.21
N ASN A 277 6.72 0.53 19.74
CA ASN A 277 5.56 0.99 18.98
C ASN A 277 5.99 1.84 17.78
N ARG A 278 5.32 1.62 16.63
CA ARG A 278 5.50 2.39 15.38
C ARG A 278 4.17 2.99 14.92
N TYR A 279 3.64 3.90 15.73
CA TYR A 279 2.44 4.62 15.32
C TYR A 279 2.72 5.43 14.05
N HIS A 280 1.81 5.36 13.08
CA HIS A 280 1.93 6.06 11.79
C HIS A 280 3.21 5.72 11.00
N GLY A 281 3.76 4.55 11.22
CA GLY A 281 4.82 3.98 10.37
C GLY A 281 4.20 3.14 9.26
N ALA A 282 4.83 3.11 8.10
CA ALA A 282 4.37 2.31 6.96
C ALA A 282 4.88 0.87 7.03
N ALA A 283 4.12 -0.08 6.45
CA ALA A 283 4.55 -1.47 6.35
C ALA A 283 4.12 -2.09 5.01
N VAL A 284 5.01 -2.91 4.42
CA VAL A 284 4.75 -3.66 3.19
C VAL A 284 5.22 -5.11 3.31
N ILE A 285 4.60 -6.00 2.53
CA ILE A 285 5.15 -7.33 2.30
C ILE A 285 6.13 -7.27 1.12
N LEU A 286 7.37 -7.66 1.34
CA LEU A 286 8.43 -7.57 0.33
C LEU A 286 8.18 -8.55 -0.84
N PRO A 287 8.72 -8.27 -2.04
CA PRO A 287 8.80 -9.25 -3.10
C PRO A 287 9.35 -10.59 -2.60
N GLY A 288 8.69 -11.70 -2.98
CA GLY A 288 8.94 -13.03 -2.39
C GLY A 288 7.95 -13.43 -1.31
N LEU A 289 7.18 -12.47 -0.75
CA LEU A 289 6.01 -12.67 0.10
C LEU A 289 6.23 -13.43 1.42
N THR A 290 7.48 -13.56 1.86
CA THR A 290 7.83 -14.18 3.15
C THR A 290 8.27 -13.16 4.19
N LYS A 291 8.67 -11.96 3.76
CA LYS A 291 9.19 -10.92 4.64
C LYS A 291 8.26 -9.73 4.68
N VAL A 292 8.05 -9.20 5.88
CA VAL A 292 7.37 -7.92 6.08
C VAL A 292 8.41 -6.89 6.54
N PHE A 293 8.36 -5.73 5.91
CA PHE A 293 9.23 -4.59 6.17
C PHE A 293 8.40 -3.44 6.74
N THR A 294 8.95 -2.72 7.71
CA THR A 294 8.36 -1.50 8.27
C THR A 294 9.41 -0.44 8.46
N ALA A 295 9.03 0.83 8.25
CA ALA A 295 9.93 1.97 8.40
C ALA A 295 9.23 3.18 9.01
N GLY A 296 10.01 4.08 9.59
CA GLY A 296 9.50 5.31 10.14
C GLY A 296 8.57 5.12 11.34
N GLY A 297 7.65 6.05 11.52
CA GLY A 297 6.72 6.07 12.65
C GLY A 297 7.24 6.79 13.87
N THR A 298 6.46 6.72 14.95
CA THR A 298 6.77 7.33 16.25
C THR A 298 6.42 6.38 17.40
N ALA A 299 7.13 6.49 18.51
CA ALA A 299 6.85 5.66 19.70
C ALA A 299 5.56 6.07 20.43
N ASN A 300 5.06 7.29 20.21
CA ASN A 300 3.90 7.85 20.91
C ASN A 300 2.77 8.19 19.95
N HIS A 301 1.57 7.69 20.22
CA HIS A 301 0.38 7.93 19.41
C HIS A 301 0.01 9.42 19.30
N ALA A 302 0.22 10.18 20.38
CA ALA A 302 -0.06 11.62 20.42
C ALA A 302 0.93 12.48 19.62
N GLY A 303 1.89 11.87 18.94
CA GLY A 303 2.99 12.55 18.28
C GLY A 303 4.26 12.56 19.13
N GLY A 304 5.32 13.08 18.59
CA GLY A 304 6.68 13.07 19.14
C GLY A 304 7.68 13.06 18.01
N GLY A 305 8.97 12.87 18.30
CA GLY A 305 9.97 12.74 17.25
C GLY A 305 9.74 11.48 16.41
N ALA A 306 9.77 11.64 15.11
CA ALA A 306 9.76 10.51 14.18
C ALA A 306 11.05 9.70 14.31
N THR A 307 10.99 8.42 13.96
CA THR A 307 12.18 7.57 13.83
C THR A 307 12.59 7.41 12.36
N ALA A 308 13.90 7.25 12.14
CA ALA A 308 14.44 6.84 10.85
C ALA A 308 14.64 5.31 10.77
N THR A 309 14.42 4.58 11.86
CA THR A 309 14.69 3.15 11.90
C THR A 309 13.75 2.37 10.98
N ALA A 310 14.27 1.30 10.41
CA ALA A 310 13.50 0.31 9.66
C ALA A 310 13.79 -1.10 10.20
N GLU A 311 12.80 -1.98 10.09
CA GLU A 311 12.90 -3.37 10.54
C GLU A 311 12.28 -4.33 9.52
N VAL A 312 12.77 -5.54 9.52
CA VAL A 312 12.24 -6.64 8.71
C VAL A 312 12.02 -7.88 9.57
N ILE A 313 10.95 -8.62 9.30
CA ILE A 313 10.69 -9.95 9.85
C ILE A 313 10.55 -10.96 8.71
N ASP A 314 11.22 -12.11 8.83
CA ASP A 314 11.03 -13.23 7.91
C ASP A 314 10.05 -14.24 8.51
N LEU A 315 8.84 -14.26 7.99
CA LEU A 315 7.75 -15.11 8.49
C LEU A 315 7.83 -16.56 7.99
N ALA A 316 8.81 -16.88 7.12
CA ALA A 316 9.14 -18.25 6.76
C ALA A 316 10.17 -18.89 7.71
N ALA A 317 10.81 -18.10 8.57
CA ALA A 317 11.74 -18.61 9.57
C ALA A 317 11.01 -19.48 10.61
N PRO A 318 11.66 -20.53 11.17
CA PRO A 318 11.05 -21.37 12.21
C PRO A 318 10.67 -20.61 13.49
N ALA A 319 11.38 -19.55 13.81
CA ALA A 319 11.13 -18.62 14.92
C ALA A 319 11.26 -17.18 14.38
N PRO A 320 10.20 -16.61 13.81
CA PRO A 320 10.24 -15.27 13.25
C PRO A 320 10.63 -14.22 14.30
N GLN A 321 11.57 -13.34 13.97
CA GLN A 321 12.00 -12.23 14.81
C GLN A 321 12.21 -10.99 13.97
N TRP A 322 11.87 -9.82 14.51
CA TRP A 322 12.19 -8.55 13.89
C TRP A 322 13.70 -8.27 13.99
N SER A 323 14.26 -7.73 12.96
CA SER A 323 15.66 -7.31 12.90
C SER A 323 15.75 -5.92 12.29
N PHE A 324 16.55 -5.05 12.89
CA PHE A 324 16.87 -3.76 12.28
C PHE A 324 17.59 -3.99 10.95
N VAL A 325 17.25 -3.17 9.99
CA VAL A 325 17.96 -2.98 8.72
C VAL A 325 18.49 -1.55 8.67
N SER A 326 19.20 -1.18 7.60
CA SER A 326 19.72 0.17 7.44
C SER A 326 18.62 1.21 7.63
N PRO A 327 18.82 2.24 8.47
CA PRO A 327 17.83 3.28 8.69
C PRO A 327 17.78 4.26 7.52
N MET A 328 16.64 4.94 7.36
CA MET A 328 16.52 6.12 6.50
C MET A 328 17.50 7.23 6.92
N HIS A 329 17.79 8.14 6.02
CA HIS A 329 18.57 9.35 6.36
C HIS A 329 17.72 10.38 7.12
N ILE A 330 16.41 10.45 6.80
CA ILE A 330 15.48 11.43 7.36
C ILE A 330 14.38 10.72 8.13
N PRO A 331 14.27 10.95 9.46
CA PRO A 331 13.18 10.38 10.24
C PRO A 331 11.84 10.94 9.78
N ARG A 332 10.82 10.08 9.69
CA ARG A 332 9.48 10.47 9.25
C ARG A 332 8.38 9.56 9.79
N TYR A 333 7.19 10.07 9.88
CA TYR A 333 5.95 9.36 10.12
C TYR A 333 4.82 9.96 9.29
N ASN A 334 3.70 9.26 9.12
CA ASN A 334 2.64 9.60 8.16
C ASN A 334 3.15 9.67 6.70
N SER A 335 4.16 8.90 6.38
CA SER A 335 4.71 8.76 5.02
C SER A 335 4.07 7.57 4.31
N ASN A 336 4.21 7.51 3.00
CA ASN A 336 3.72 6.41 2.19
C ASN A 336 4.89 5.56 1.70
N LEU A 337 4.79 4.24 1.87
CA LEU A 337 5.78 3.27 1.41
C LEU A 337 5.23 2.50 0.21
N VAL A 338 5.83 2.69 -0.96
CA VAL A 338 5.38 2.15 -2.25
C VAL A 338 6.38 1.13 -2.77
N ILE A 339 5.91 -0.08 -3.12
CA ILE A 339 6.73 -1.08 -3.82
C ILE A 339 6.82 -0.67 -5.29
N LEU A 340 8.03 -0.42 -5.78
CA LEU A 340 8.27 0.02 -7.15
C LEU A 340 8.31 -1.15 -8.15
N ALA A 341 8.29 -0.82 -9.43
CA ALA A 341 8.25 -1.79 -10.52
C ALA A 341 9.46 -2.74 -10.57
N ASP A 342 10.62 -2.31 -10.09
CA ASP A 342 11.82 -3.14 -9.98
C ASP A 342 11.90 -3.95 -8.67
N GLY A 343 10.97 -3.71 -7.72
CA GLY A 343 10.91 -4.36 -6.42
C GLY A 343 11.65 -3.61 -5.32
N THR A 344 12.22 -2.44 -5.59
CA THR A 344 12.70 -1.50 -4.57
C THR A 344 11.52 -0.81 -3.88
N LEU A 345 11.75 -0.12 -2.76
CA LEU A 345 10.71 0.57 -1.99
C LEU A 345 10.96 2.08 -2.04
N LEU A 346 9.93 2.87 -2.28
CA LEU A 346 9.97 4.32 -2.18
C LEU A 346 9.22 4.80 -0.94
N GLU A 347 9.93 5.44 -0.02
CA GLU A 347 9.32 6.13 1.12
C GLU A 347 9.16 7.62 0.76
N VAL A 348 7.91 8.12 0.70
CA VAL A 348 7.60 9.46 0.21
C VAL A 348 6.67 10.22 1.15
N GLY A 349 6.92 11.52 1.31
CA GLY A 349 6.15 12.40 2.20
C GLY A 349 6.44 12.19 3.67
N GLY A 350 5.45 12.48 4.51
CA GLY A 350 5.55 12.43 5.96
C GLY A 350 6.09 13.70 6.60
N ALA A 351 6.23 13.67 7.92
CA ALA A 351 6.74 14.75 8.75
C ALA A 351 7.71 14.23 9.81
N GLN A 352 8.59 15.12 10.35
CA GLN A 352 9.59 14.74 11.34
C GLN A 352 9.10 14.91 12.79
N THR A 353 8.13 15.77 13.04
CA THR A 353 7.76 16.17 14.41
C THR A 353 6.29 15.95 14.73
N GLU A 354 5.38 16.63 14.06
CA GLU A 354 3.93 16.61 14.29
C GLU A 354 3.22 16.26 12.99
N ARG A 355 1.91 15.94 13.05
CA ARG A 355 1.12 15.55 11.87
C ARG A 355 1.35 16.44 10.66
N TYR A 356 1.46 17.77 10.91
CA TYR A 356 1.75 18.80 9.91
C TYR A 356 3.02 19.59 10.24
N GLY A 357 3.88 19.05 11.09
CA GLY A 357 5.14 19.66 11.50
C GLY A 357 6.15 19.74 10.37
N THR A 358 7.44 19.65 10.68
CA THR A 358 8.49 19.74 9.64
C THR A 358 8.27 18.68 8.55
N PRO A 359 7.75 19.05 7.35
CA PRO A 359 7.46 18.08 6.32
C PRO A 359 8.76 17.55 5.67
N VAL A 360 8.73 16.30 5.24
CA VAL A 360 9.84 15.69 4.51
C VAL A 360 9.55 15.77 3.01
N LEU A 361 10.36 16.55 2.29
CA LEU A 361 10.24 16.74 0.85
C LEU A 361 11.15 15.82 0.03
N ILE A 362 12.14 15.20 0.65
CA ILE A 362 13.10 14.30 0.00
C ILE A 362 12.60 12.87 0.18
N PRO A 363 12.12 12.20 -0.88
CA PRO A 363 11.83 10.78 -0.82
C PRO A 363 13.11 9.98 -0.70
N GLU A 364 13.01 8.78 -0.14
CA GLU A 364 14.14 7.86 -0.05
C GLU A 364 13.78 6.51 -0.67
N LEU A 365 14.69 5.98 -1.47
CA LEU A 365 14.55 4.68 -2.12
C LEU A 365 15.37 3.65 -1.36
N TYR A 366 14.70 2.58 -0.92
CA TYR A 366 15.33 1.44 -0.26
C TYR A 366 15.49 0.27 -1.23
N ASP A 367 16.70 -0.26 -1.33
CA ASP A 367 16.99 -1.50 -2.05
C ASP A 367 17.13 -2.66 -1.05
N PRO A 368 16.14 -3.59 -0.98
CA PRO A 368 16.20 -4.73 -0.06
C PRO A 368 17.35 -5.71 -0.37
N SER A 369 17.92 -5.67 -1.57
CA SER A 369 19.01 -6.57 -1.97
C SER A 369 20.38 -6.14 -1.44
N THR A 370 20.54 -4.84 -1.22
CA THR A 370 21.80 -4.24 -0.74
C THR A 370 21.69 -3.67 0.67
N ASP A 371 20.48 -3.63 1.24
CA ASP A 371 20.16 -2.98 2.51
C ASP A 371 20.64 -1.52 2.55
N THR A 372 20.30 -0.73 1.50
CA THR A 372 20.73 0.67 1.38
C THR A 372 19.56 1.60 1.06
N TRP A 373 19.61 2.81 1.62
CA TRP A 373 18.74 3.92 1.30
C TRP A 373 19.46 4.93 0.41
N THR A 374 18.74 5.53 -0.52
CA THR A 374 19.25 6.59 -1.41
C THR A 374 18.24 7.73 -1.45
N GLU A 375 18.68 8.95 -1.19
CA GLU A 375 17.85 10.15 -1.34
C GLU A 375 17.51 10.39 -2.81
N MET A 376 16.23 10.67 -3.07
CA MET A 376 15.72 10.94 -4.41
C MET A 376 15.50 12.44 -4.63
N MET A 377 15.15 12.84 -5.86
CA MET A 377 14.82 14.23 -6.19
C MET A 377 13.75 14.78 -5.25
N THR A 378 13.99 15.98 -4.74
CA THR A 378 13.09 16.68 -3.82
C THR A 378 11.73 16.97 -4.48
N GLN A 379 10.65 16.63 -3.80
CA GLN A 379 9.27 16.92 -4.17
C GLN A 379 8.97 18.42 -3.93
N THR A 380 8.08 19.02 -4.72
CA THR A 380 7.73 20.44 -4.59
C THR A 380 6.75 20.67 -3.44
N ASP A 381 5.64 19.93 -3.44
CA ASP A 381 4.58 20.08 -2.43
C ASP A 381 4.82 19.15 -1.25
N SER A 382 4.57 19.64 -0.05
CA SER A 382 4.63 18.81 1.16
C SER A 382 3.46 17.83 1.24
N ARG A 383 3.75 16.59 1.67
CA ARG A 383 2.80 15.48 1.79
C ARG A 383 2.86 14.86 3.19
N PRO A 384 2.56 15.61 4.26
CA PRO A 384 2.50 15.03 5.61
C PRO A 384 1.23 14.16 5.80
N TYR A 385 0.58 14.24 6.95
CA TYR A 385 -0.64 13.50 7.26
C TYR A 385 -1.74 13.66 6.20
N HIS A 386 -2.54 12.62 5.95
CA HIS A 386 -3.57 12.55 4.91
C HIS A 386 -3.03 12.63 3.47
N SER A 387 -1.79 12.23 3.27
CA SER A 387 -1.24 12.05 1.92
C SER A 387 -1.38 10.61 1.44
N THR A 388 -1.29 10.43 0.13
CA THR A 388 -1.38 9.13 -0.55
C THR A 388 -0.30 9.01 -1.62
N ALA A 389 0.18 7.79 -1.87
CA ALA A 389 1.06 7.51 -3.00
C ALA A 389 0.74 6.15 -3.62
N LEU A 390 0.79 6.06 -4.95
CA LEU A 390 0.45 4.86 -5.72
C LEU A 390 1.43 4.62 -6.85
N LEU A 391 1.89 3.38 -7.02
CA LEU A 391 2.60 2.96 -8.23
C LEU A 391 1.60 2.92 -9.39
N LEU A 392 1.91 3.63 -10.48
CA LEU A 392 1.08 3.68 -11.69
C LEU A 392 1.46 2.59 -12.70
N PRO A 393 0.57 2.28 -13.66
CA PRO A 393 0.82 1.26 -14.68
C PRO A 393 2.04 1.53 -15.56
N ASP A 394 2.43 2.79 -15.73
CA ASP A 394 3.62 3.19 -16.48
C ASP A 394 4.92 3.09 -15.67
N GLY A 395 4.85 2.67 -14.39
CA GLY A 395 6.00 2.56 -13.49
C GLY A 395 6.39 3.86 -12.80
N THR A 396 5.65 4.94 -12.99
CA THR A 396 5.79 6.18 -12.22
C THR A 396 5.05 6.06 -10.88
N VAL A 397 5.27 7.01 -9.95
CA VAL A 397 4.56 7.07 -8.67
C VAL A 397 3.77 8.37 -8.59
N TRP A 398 2.47 8.25 -8.37
CA TRP A 398 1.59 9.36 -8.07
C TRP A 398 1.66 9.67 -6.57
N SER A 399 1.86 10.95 -6.21
CA SER A 399 1.91 11.43 -4.84
C SER A 399 0.99 12.63 -4.69
N ALA A 400 0.04 12.57 -3.75
CA ALA A 400 -1.02 13.56 -3.63
C ALA A 400 -1.53 13.70 -2.19
N GLY A 401 -2.44 14.64 -1.99
CA GLY A 401 -3.14 14.81 -0.72
C GLY A 401 -2.36 15.64 0.29
N SER A 402 -2.71 15.43 1.54
CA SER A 402 -2.47 16.20 2.74
C SER A 402 -3.41 17.40 2.90
N ASP A 403 -4.18 17.38 3.96
CA ASP A 403 -5.08 18.47 4.36
C ASP A 403 -4.42 19.45 5.34
N ASP A 404 -3.11 19.66 5.22
CA ASP A 404 -2.35 20.61 6.05
C ASP A 404 -3.04 21.98 6.06
N PRO A 405 -3.59 22.41 7.20
CA PRO A 405 -4.39 23.64 7.30
C PRO A 405 -3.57 24.92 7.02
N THR A 406 -2.25 24.81 7.04
CA THR A 406 -1.33 25.93 6.73
C THR A 406 -1.14 26.10 5.22
N LYS A 407 -1.56 25.14 4.41
CA LYS A 407 -1.32 25.04 2.96
C LYS A 407 -2.63 25.00 2.17
N LYS A 408 -3.24 26.14 1.91
CA LYS A 408 -4.56 26.25 1.24
C LYS A 408 -4.69 25.61 -0.15
N ILE A 409 -3.60 25.31 -0.84
CA ILE A 409 -3.60 24.79 -2.23
C ILE A 409 -2.88 23.44 -2.33
N ALA A 410 -1.82 23.21 -1.58
CA ALA A 410 -0.98 22.01 -1.70
C ALA A 410 -1.76 20.70 -1.51
N GLY A 411 -2.76 20.66 -0.61
CA GLY A 411 -3.58 19.48 -0.37
C GLY A 411 -4.42 19.03 -1.58
N HIS A 412 -4.75 19.94 -2.50
CA HIS A 412 -5.52 19.63 -3.71
C HIS A 412 -4.65 19.23 -4.90
N SER A 413 -3.33 19.15 -4.74
CA SER A 413 -2.41 18.85 -5.83
C SER A 413 -1.92 17.42 -5.80
N TYR A 414 -1.44 16.97 -6.97
CA TYR A 414 -0.62 15.77 -7.12
C TYR A 414 0.65 16.10 -7.91
N GLU A 415 1.65 15.26 -7.75
CA GLU A 415 2.90 15.24 -8.52
C GLU A 415 3.18 13.80 -8.93
N ILE A 416 3.83 13.61 -10.06
CA ILE A 416 4.26 12.30 -10.55
C ILE A 416 5.77 12.17 -10.42
N PHE A 417 6.22 11.15 -9.71
CA PHE A 417 7.63 10.79 -9.61
C PHE A 417 7.99 9.76 -10.68
N SER A 418 9.02 10.03 -11.46
CA SER A 418 9.66 9.09 -12.37
C SER A 418 10.87 8.49 -11.69
N PRO A 419 10.81 7.23 -11.19
CA PRO A 419 11.94 6.58 -10.56
C PRO A 419 13.14 6.42 -11.48
N PRO A 420 14.37 6.28 -10.95
CA PRO A 420 15.61 6.19 -11.73
C PRO A 420 15.60 5.15 -12.84
N TYR A 421 14.93 4.02 -12.64
CA TYR A 421 14.88 2.94 -13.65
C TYR A 421 14.21 3.38 -14.96
N LEU A 422 13.33 4.39 -14.93
CA LEU A 422 12.69 4.91 -16.15
C LEU A 422 13.64 5.74 -17.02
N SER A 423 14.79 6.14 -16.48
CA SER A 423 15.83 6.91 -17.18
C SER A 423 17.07 6.08 -17.54
N LYS A 424 17.05 4.76 -17.31
CA LYS A 424 18.22 3.86 -17.55
C LYS A 424 18.19 3.16 -18.91
N GLY A 425 17.34 3.56 -19.82
CA GLY A 425 17.25 3.00 -21.17
C GLY A 425 15.81 2.74 -21.62
N ALA A 426 15.65 2.13 -22.78
CA ALA A 426 14.35 1.79 -23.31
C ALA A 426 13.64 0.73 -22.43
N ARG A 427 12.36 0.93 -22.19
CA ARG A 427 11.55 -0.06 -21.46
C ARG A 427 11.31 -1.27 -22.35
N PRO A 428 11.32 -2.49 -21.77
CA PRO A 428 10.85 -3.68 -22.49
C PRO A 428 9.41 -3.51 -22.93
N THR A 429 9.10 -3.96 -24.15
CA THR A 429 7.76 -3.83 -24.74
C THR A 429 7.01 -5.14 -24.63
N ILE A 430 5.83 -5.15 -24.00
CA ILE A 430 4.89 -6.27 -24.06
C ILE A 430 4.00 -6.08 -25.29
N THR A 431 4.15 -6.95 -26.30
CA THR A 431 3.31 -6.91 -27.51
C THR A 431 2.01 -7.71 -27.36
N SER A 432 2.02 -8.73 -26.49
CA SER A 432 0.83 -9.51 -26.14
C SER A 432 1.01 -10.23 -24.81
N ALA A 433 -0.05 -10.23 -24.01
CA ALA A 433 -0.20 -11.05 -22.81
C ALA A 433 -1.68 -11.43 -22.65
N PRO A 434 -2.02 -12.53 -21.96
CA PRO A 434 -3.43 -12.87 -21.71
C PRO A 434 -4.06 -11.83 -20.77
N SER A 435 -5.34 -11.54 -21.03
CA SER A 435 -6.15 -10.65 -20.16
C SER A 435 -6.62 -11.34 -18.87
N ALA A 436 -6.50 -12.66 -18.78
CA ALA A 436 -6.82 -13.45 -17.59
C ALA A 436 -5.88 -14.65 -17.49
N ILE A 437 -5.51 -15.00 -16.27
CA ILE A 437 -4.68 -16.18 -15.98
C ILE A 437 -5.32 -17.02 -14.89
N THR A 438 -4.97 -18.31 -14.83
CA THR A 438 -5.42 -19.25 -13.82
C THR A 438 -4.23 -19.71 -12.98
N TYR A 439 -4.41 -19.91 -11.69
CA TYR A 439 -3.35 -20.37 -10.79
C TYR A 439 -2.67 -21.64 -11.29
N ASN A 440 -1.36 -21.73 -11.08
CA ASN A 440 -0.47 -22.82 -11.52
C ASN A 440 -0.37 -23.03 -13.04
N GLN A 441 -1.05 -22.24 -13.87
CA GLN A 441 -0.97 -22.40 -15.32
C GLN A 441 0.18 -21.61 -15.92
N LYS A 442 0.73 -22.12 -17.01
CA LYS A 442 1.69 -21.38 -17.83
C LYS A 442 0.94 -20.52 -18.83
N PHE A 443 1.43 -19.30 -18.99
CA PHE A 443 0.95 -18.39 -20.02
C PHE A 443 2.12 -17.78 -20.80
N THR A 444 1.83 -17.19 -21.93
CA THR A 444 2.85 -16.59 -22.79
C THR A 444 2.76 -15.08 -22.74
N VAL A 445 3.89 -14.42 -22.56
CA VAL A 445 4.08 -12.98 -22.79
C VAL A 445 4.95 -12.83 -24.02
N THR A 446 4.42 -12.18 -25.07
CA THR A 446 5.18 -11.88 -26.30
C THR A 446 5.88 -10.54 -26.14
N THR A 447 7.18 -10.54 -26.39
CA THR A 447 8.02 -9.36 -26.30
C THR A 447 9.26 -9.51 -27.19
N PRO A 448 9.65 -8.50 -27.97
CA PRO A 448 10.91 -8.52 -28.71
C PRO A 448 12.13 -8.58 -27.77
N ASP A 449 11.95 -8.13 -26.52
CA ASP A 449 13.00 -7.99 -25.50
C ASP A 449 13.20 -9.28 -24.66
N ALA A 450 12.59 -10.41 -25.07
CA ALA A 450 12.56 -11.64 -24.30
C ALA A 450 13.94 -12.10 -23.79
N ALA A 451 15.01 -11.88 -24.57
CA ALA A 451 16.37 -12.30 -24.18
C ALA A 451 16.97 -11.47 -23.04
N SER A 452 16.52 -10.23 -22.85
CA SER A 452 17.06 -9.28 -21.86
C SER A 452 16.19 -9.16 -20.59
N VAL A 453 14.97 -9.70 -20.59
CA VAL A 453 14.07 -9.71 -19.43
C VAL A 453 14.63 -10.64 -18.37
N THR A 454 14.91 -10.13 -17.17
CA THR A 454 15.44 -10.92 -16.05
C THR A 454 14.39 -11.27 -15.00
N LYS A 455 13.29 -10.51 -14.94
CA LYS A 455 12.23 -10.66 -13.94
C LYS A 455 10.86 -10.38 -14.56
N VAL A 456 9.87 -11.17 -14.18
CA VAL A 456 8.45 -10.92 -14.47
C VAL A 456 7.72 -10.92 -13.13
N ALA A 457 6.84 -9.95 -12.92
CA ALA A 457 6.04 -9.86 -11.72
C ALA A 457 4.60 -9.49 -12.02
N LEU A 458 3.69 -9.96 -11.16
CA LEU A 458 2.35 -9.43 -11.03
C LEU A 458 2.35 -8.38 -9.94
N VAL A 459 1.81 -7.19 -10.23
CA VAL A 459 1.62 -6.17 -9.21
C VAL A 459 0.13 -5.89 -9.07
N ARG A 460 -0.39 -6.12 -7.86
CA ARG A 460 -1.73 -5.69 -7.48
C ARG A 460 -1.71 -4.18 -7.29
N PRO A 461 -2.67 -3.43 -7.86
CA PRO A 461 -2.80 -1.99 -7.63
C PRO A 461 -2.93 -1.66 -6.15
N GLY A 462 -2.37 -0.52 -5.75
CA GLY A 462 -2.50 -0.01 -4.39
C GLY A 462 -3.86 0.64 -4.14
N SER A 463 -4.26 0.63 -2.88
CA SER A 463 -5.43 1.28 -2.33
C SER A 463 -5.01 1.89 -0.99
N THR A 464 -4.80 3.20 -0.94
CA THR A 464 -3.97 3.85 0.09
C THR A 464 -4.70 4.96 0.83
N THR A 465 -4.45 5.04 2.12
CA THR A 465 -4.79 6.14 3.01
C THR A 465 -3.90 6.11 4.26
N HIS A 466 -3.57 7.25 4.86
CA HIS A 466 -2.97 7.35 6.19
C HIS A 466 -1.78 6.38 6.40
N ASP A 467 -0.73 6.46 5.58
CA ASP A 467 0.45 5.59 5.68
C ASP A 467 0.19 4.07 5.50
N ASN A 468 -0.99 3.69 5.04
CA ASN A 468 -1.37 2.29 4.85
C ASN A 468 -1.84 2.03 3.42
N ASP A 469 -1.19 1.11 2.72
CA ASP A 469 -1.69 0.53 1.48
C ASP A 469 -2.30 -0.83 1.81
N PHE A 470 -3.61 -0.96 1.59
CA PHE A 470 -4.37 -2.16 1.90
C PHE A 470 -4.17 -3.28 0.87
N ASP A 471 -3.84 -2.92 -0.37
CA ASP A 471 -3.93 -3.83 -1.52
C ASP A 471 -2.62 -4.12 -2.22
N GLN A 472 -1.64 -3.18 -2.22
CA GLN A 472 -0.43 -3.35 -3.03
C GLN A 472 0.31 -4.65 -2.69
N ARG A 473 0.56 -5.44 -3.75
CA ARG A 473 1.25 -6.71 -3.62
C ARG A 473 2.09 -6.99 -4.85
N TYR A 474 3.33 -7.41 -4.65
CA TYR A 474 4.30 -7.68 -5.70
C TYR A 474 4.65 -9.17 -5.73
N VAL A 475 4.21 -9.89 -6.76
CA VAL A 475 4.39 -11.34 -6.90
C VAL A 475 5.37 -11.63 -8.01
N VAL A 476 6.58 -12.07 -7.66
CA VAL A 476 7.58 -12.53 -8.64
C VAL A 476 7.10 -13.83 -9.25
N LEU A 477 7.21 -13.95 -10.57
CA LEU A 477 6.79 -15.13 -11.33
C LEU A 477 7.97 -15.85 -11.93
N ASP A 478 7.88 -17.18 -11.98
CA ASP A 478 8.83 -18.01 -12.70
C ASP A 478 8.74 -17.78 -14.21
N VAL A 479 9.87 -17.50 -14.84
CA VAL A 479 9.95 -17.20 -16.26
C VAL A 479 10.96 -18.10 -16.98
N ARG A 480 10.59 -18.52 -18.19
CA ARG A 480 11.49 -19.21 -19.14
C ARG A 480 11.52 -18.45 -20.44
N HIS A 481 12.71 -18.24 -20.96
CA HIS A 481 12.95 -17.49 -22.19
C HIS A 481 12.70 -18.37 -23.44
N GLY A 482 12.16 -17.72 -24.47
CA GLY A 482 12.02 -18.26 -25.82
C GLY A 482 12.25 -17.15 -26.84
N THR A 483 12.36 -17.47 -28.11
CA THR A 483 12.55 -16.47 -29.16
C THR A 483 11.29 -15.57 -29.26
N GLY A 484 11.44 -14.29 -28.95
CA GLY A 484 10.39 -13.28 -29.00
C GLY A 484 9.25 -13.50 -27.98
N LYS A 485 9.42 -14.36 -27.01
CA LYS A 485 8.40 -14.67 -26.00
C LYS A 485 8.96 -15.17 -24.70
N LEU A 486 8.19 -15.02 -23.64
CA LEU A 486 8.44 -15.59 -22.31
C LEU A 486 7.32 -16.57 -21.96
N SER A 487 7.69 -17.73 -21.43
CA SER A 487 6.75 -18.66 -20.79
C SER A 487 6.77 -18.40 -19.31
N VAL A 488 5.67 -17.90 -18.77
CA VAL A 488 5.54 -17.47 -17.39
C VAL A 488 4.62 -18.43 -16.64
N THR A 489 4.96 -18.76 -15.39
CA THR A 489 4.11 -19.58 -14.53
C THR A 489 3.28 -18.65 -13.63
N ALA A 490 1.96 -18.80 -13.65
CA ALA A 490 1.04 -18.06 -12.78
C ALA A 490 1.27 -18.40 -11.30
N PRO A 491 0.85 -17.52 -10.37
CA PRO A 491 0.95 -17.79 -8.94
C PRO A 491 0.34 -19.14 -8.56
N PRO A 492 0.88 -19.84 -7.53
CA PRO A 492 0.43 -21.17 -7.19
C PRO A 492 -0.98 -21.21 -6.57
N SER A 493 -1.43 -20.12 -5.94
CA SER A 493 -2.74 -20.05 -5.29
C SER A 493 -3.16 -18.63 -4.97
N ALA A 494 -4.39 -18.48 -4.51
CA ALA A 494 -4.95 -17.22 -4.00
C ALA A 494 -4.21 -16.67 -2.77
N ASN A 495 -3.50 -17.49 -2.01
CA ASN A 495 -2.65 -17.00 -0.91
C ASN A 495 -1.49 -16.13 -1.42
N TYR A 496 -0.97 -16.41 -2.62
CA TYR A 496 0.10 -15.62 -3.25
C TYR A 496 -0.45 -14.38 -3.94
N ALA A 497 -1.54 -14.52 -4.65
CA ALA A 497 -2.23 -13.44 -5.35
C ALA A 497 -3.74 -13.64 -5.13
N PRO A 498 -4.38 -12.95 -4.19
CA PRO A 498 -5.82 -12.99 -4.03
C PRO A 498 -6.54 -12.70 -5.34
N PRO A 499 -7.74 -13.25 -5.55
CA PRO A 499 -8.50 -12.94 -6.75
C PRO A 499 -8.76 -11.44 -6.83
N GLY A 500 -8.68 -10.86 -8.02
CA GLY A 500 -8.89 -9.42 -8.21
C GLY A 500 -8.17 -8.88 -9.41
N CYS A 501 -8.37 -7.59 -9.63
CA CYS A 501 -7.78 -6.90 -10.77
C CYS A 501 -6.30 -6.65 -10.54
N THR A 502 -5.49 -7.16 -11.45
CA THR A 502 -4.10 -6.76 -11.61
C THR A 502 -4.01 -5.97 -12.92
N CYS A 503 -3.48 -4.75 -12.90
CA CYS A 503 -3.30 -3.96 -14.11
C CYS A 503 -2.11 -4.49 -14.92
N SER A 504 -2.18 -4.41 -16.25
CA SER A 504 -1.00 -4.57 -17.10
C SER A 504 -0.23 -3.25 -17.13
N CYS A 505 1.07 -3.26 -16.81
CA CYS A 505 1.96 -2.15 -17.10
C CYS A 505 2.49 -2.29 -18.53
N TRP A 506 2.38 -1.22 -19.29
CA TRP A 506 2.96 -1.09 -20.63
C TRP A 506 4.40 -0.61 -20.56
#